data_5247845c570e4e1075e1ea27c32c84f5
#
_entry.id   5247845c570e4e1075e1ea27c32c84f5
#
_cell.length_a   1.000
_cell.length_b   1.000
_cell.length_c   1.000
_cell.angle_alpha   90.00
_cell.angle_beta   90.00
_cell.angle_gamma   90.00
#
_symmetry.space_group_name_H-M   'P 1'
#
loop_
_entity.id
_entity.type
_entity.pdbx_description
1 polymer ?
#
loop_
_entity_poly.entity_id
_entity_poly.type
_entity_poly.pdbx_seq_one_letter_code
_entity_poly.pdbx_strand_id
1 'polypeptide(L)'
;MTPTASHPQKRNLGKAMALAIAAVSTLLSSPARSQEALSPPAQRGLVFVRAHCARCHSVDRVSNSPLAIAPPFRTLHERYPVESLQESLAEGIVTGHPTMPEFRLDPGQVADVIAYLKSLER
;
A
#
# COMPACT_ATOMS: atom_id res chain seq x y z
N MET A 1 -83.49 -19.78 -20.17
CA MET A 1 -82.41 -20.43 -19.44
C MET A 1 -81.11 -20.00 -20.10
N THR A 2 -80.43 -19.02 -19.55
CA THR A 2 -79.18 -18.50 -20.08
C THR A 2 -78.09 -18.80 -19.09
N PRO A 3 -76.96 -19.36 -19.46
CA PRO A 3 -75.81 -19.54 -18.59
C PRO A 3 -74.94 -18.30 -18.62
N THR A 4 -74.62 -17.82 -17.47
CA THR A 4 -73.77 -16.71 -17.14
C THR A 4 -72.29 -17.07 -17.41
N ALA A 5 -71.62 -16.33 -18.27
CA ALA A 5 -70.21 -16.48 -18.55
C ALA A 5 -69.34 -15.78 -17.48
N SER A 6 -68.53 -16.55 -16.80
CA SER A 6 -67.53 -16.04 -15.84
C SER A 6 -66.28 -15.52 -16.56
N HIS A 7 -65.97 -14.24 -16.31
CA HIS A 7 -64.72 -13.60 -16.80
C HIS A 7 -63.52 -14.03 -15.91
N PRO A 8 -62.41 -14.45 -16.48
CA PRO A 8 -61.21 -14.67 -15.70
C PRO A 8 -60.48 -13.36 -15.42
N GLN A 9 -60.33 -13.03 -14.16
CA GLN A 9 -59.56 -11.90 -13.65
C GLN A 9 -58.06 -12.13 -13.90
N LYS A 10 -57.52 -11.38 -14.82
CA LYS A 10 -56.07 -11.34 -15.09
C LYS A 10 -55.39 -10.63 -13.91
N ARG A 11 -54.79 -11.38 -13.02
CA ARG A 11 -53.98 -10.91 -11.90
C ARG A 11 -52.70 -10.30 -12.45
N ASN A 12 -52.47 -9.04 -12.12
CA ASN A 12 -51.29 -8.24 -12.44
C ASN A 12 -50.03 -8.79 -11.69
N LEU A 13 -49.51 -9.90 -12.13
CA LEU A 13 -48.31 -10.55 -11.54
C LEU A 13 -46.99 -9.93 -12.01
N GLY A 14 -47.03 -9.03 -12.99
CA GLY A 14 -45.85 -8.44 -13.60
C GLY A 14 -45.26 -7.23 -12.89
N LYS A 15 -45.97 -6.59 -11.95
CA LYS A 15 -45.48 -5.35 -11.32
C LYS A 15 -44.74 -5.57 -9.99
N ALA A 16 -44.93 -6.71 -9.34
CA ALA A 16 -44.27 -7.01 -8.05
C ALA A 16 -42.81 -7.52 -8.22
N MET A 17 -42.45 -8.02 -9.40
CA MET A 17 -41.13 -8.61 -9.62
C MET A 17 -40.06 -7.61 -10.06
N ALA A 18 -40.46 -6.42 -10.54
CA ALA A 18 -39.52 -5.38 -10.98
C ALA A 18 -38.92 -4.56 -9.83
N LEU A 19 -39.57 -4.52 -8.66
CA LEU A 19 -39.12 -3.75 -7.49
C LEU A 19 -38.11 -4.51 -6.60
N ALA A 20 -38.05 -5.84 -6.71
CA ALA A 20 -37.13 -6.64 -5.90
C ALA A 20 -35.69 -6.67 -6.43
N ILE A 21 -35.47 -6.38 -7.72
CA ILE A 21 -34.14 -6.43 -8.34
C ILE A 21 -33.35 -5.14 -8.11
N ALA A 22 -34.01 -4.00 -7.88
CA ALA A 22 -33.35 -2.71 -7.66
C ALA A 22 -32.68 -2.59 -6.26
N ALA A 23 -33.11 -3.37 -5.27
CA ALA A 23 -32.61 -3.29 -3.89
C ALA A 23 -31.31 -4.07 -3.63
N VAL A 24 -30.95 -4.99 -4.53
CA VAL A 24 -29.75 -5.85 -4.33
C VAL A 24 -28.48 -5.22 -4.90
N SER A 25 -28.59 -4.25 -5.81
CA SER A 25 -27.44 -3.67 -6.50
C SER A 25 -26.63 -2.64 -5.69
N THR A 26 -27.10 -2.22 -4.53
CA THR A 26 -26.46 -1.14 -3.73
C THR A 26 -25.50 -1.65 -2.64
N LEU A 27 -25.39 -2.95 -2.41
CA LEU A 27 -24.61 -3.53 -1.30
C LEU A 27 -23.19 -3.98 -1.68
N LEU A 28 -22.75 -3.81 -2.94
CA LEU A 28 -21.44 -4.26 -3.42
C LEU A 28 -20.44 -3.13 -3.70
N SER A 29 -20.73 -1.90 -3.25
CA SER A 29 -19.72 -0.84 -3.25
C SER A 29 -18.88 -0.95 -2.00
N SER A 30 -18.02 -1.97 -1.92
CA SER A 30 -16.88 -1.95 -1.00
C SER A 30 -15.99 -0.78 -1.44
N PRO A 31 -15.69 0.20 -0.56
CA PRO A 31 -14.68 1.19 -0.89
C PRO A 31 -13.37 0.42 -1.13
N ALA A 32 -12.94 0.39 -2.38
CA ALA A 32 -11.59 -0.04 -2.70
C ALA A 32 -10.67 0.85 -1.87
N ARG A 33 -10.03 0.26 -0.86
CA ARG A 33 -9.00 0.94 -0.08
C ARG A 33 -7.92 1.29 -1.10
N SER A 34 -7.90 2.53 -1.55
CA SER A 34 -6.84 3.04 -2.41
C SER A 34 -5.55 2.86 -1.63
N GLN A 35 -4.76 1.85 -2.00
CA GLN A 35 -3.37 1.81 -1.55
C GLN A 35 -2.75 3.08 -2.10
N GLU A 36 -2.44 4.00 -1.21
CA GLU A 36 -1.82 5.27 -1.58
C GLU A 36 -0.56 4.96 -2.38
N ALA A 37 -0.60 5.29 -3.67
CA ALA A 37 0.50 5.03 -4.57
C ALA A 37 1.73 5.80 -4.10
N LEU A 38 2.89 5.15 -4.11
CA LEU A 38 4.15 5.82 -3.79
C LEU A 38 4.36 7.00 -4.75
N SER A 39 4.83 8.13 -4.22
CA SER A 39 5.27 9.25 -5.04
C SER A 39 6.40 8.83 -5.99
N PRO A 40 6.62 9.50 -7.13
CA PRO A 40 7.72 9.15 -8.03
C PRO A 40 9.10 9.09 -7.37
N PRO A 41 9.50 10.00 -6.48
CA PRO A 41 10.74 9.86 -5.71
C PRO A 41 10.75 8.58 -4.84
N ALA A 42 9.68 8.31 -4.11
CA ALA A 42 9.60 7.11 -3.27
C ALA A 42 9.65 5.82 -4.09
N GLN A 43 9.12 5.80 -5.31
CA GLN A 43 9.24 4.65 -6.21
C GLN A 43 10.70 4.41 -6.62
N ARG A 44 11.44 5.46 -6.98
CA ARG A 44 12.86 5.34 -7.30
C ARG A 44 13.67 4.90 -6.07
N GLY A 45 13.36 5.47 -4.90
CA GLY A 45 13.94 5.05 -3.63
C GLY A 45 13.69 3.57 -3.33
N LEU A 46 12.47 3.07 -3.55
CA LEU A 46 12.14 1.65 -3.42
C LEU A 46 13.01 0.78 -4.34
N VAL A 47 13.19 1.17 -5.60
CA VAL A 47 14.06 0.43 -6.54
C VAL A 47 15.49 0.39 -6.01
N PHE A 48 16.00 1.53 -5.55
CA PHE A 48 17.35 1.63 -5.00
C PHE A 48 17.54 0.73 -3.77
N VAL A 49 16.67 0.82 -2.77
CA VAL A 49 16.82 0.04 -1.52
C VAL A 49 16.62 -1.45 -1.74
N ARG A 50 15.80 -1.84 -2.70
CA ARG A 50 15.69 -3.27 -3.10
C ARG A 50 16.98 -3.80 -3.68
N ALA A 51 17.66 -3.02 -4.50
CA ALA A 51 18.91 -3.44 -5.13
C ALA A 51 20.09 -3.49 -4.15
N HIS A 52 20.14 -2.58 -3.17
CA HIS A 52 21.35 -2.36 -2.37
C HIS A 52 21.18 -2.71 -0.88
N CYS A 53 19.97 -2.67 -0.32
CA CYS A 53 19.73 -2.79 1.11
C CYS A 53 18.99 -4.09 1.49
N ALA A 54 18.20 -4.65 0.58
CA ALA A 54 17.30 -5.77 0.87
C ALA A 54 18.04 -7.09 1.19
N ARG A 55 19.33 -7.16 0.92
CA ARG A 55 20.16 -8.30 1.31
C ARG A 55 20.23 -8.48 2.83
N CYS A 56 20.17 -7.39 3.57
CA CYS A 56 20.30 -7.39 5.02
C CYS A 56 19.05 -6.86 5.72
N HIS A 57 18.42 -5.81 5.20
CA HIS A 57 17.27 -5.15 5.79
C HIS A 57 15.96 -5.61 5.16
N SER A 58 14.90 -5.70 5.98
CA SER A 58 13.55 -5.66 5.42
C SER A 58 13.28 -4.26 4.91
N VAL A 59 12.95 -4.17 3.62
CA VAL A 59 12.66 -2.91 2.94
C VAL A 59 11.17 -2.72 2.68
N ASP A 60 10.33 -3.60 3.18
CA ASP A 60 8.87 -3.55 3.07
C ASP A 60 8.20 -3.31 4.44
N ARG A 61 6.84 -3.30 4.42
CA ARG A 61 6.03 -3.01 5.62
C ARG A 61 5.83 -4.18 6.56
N VAL A 62 6.11 -5.41 6.14
CA VAL A 62 5.63 -6.61 6.85
C VAL A 62 6.71 -7.66 7.13
N SER A 63 7.72 -7.79 6.25
CA SER A 63 8.73 -8.83 6.35
C SER A 63 9.71 -8.60 7.50
N ASN A 64 10.34 -9.66 7.95
CA ASN A 64 11.50 -9.55 8.84
C ASN A 64 12.79 -9.32 8.03
N SER A 65 13.77 -8.68 8.64
CA SER A 65 15.08 -8.50 8.01
C SER A 65 15.77 -9.84 7.82
N PRO A 66 16.37 -10.11 6.63
CA PRO A 66 17.15 -11.31 6.40
C PRO A 66 18.32 -11.43 7.40
N LEU A 67 18.96 -10.33 7.74
CA LEU A 67 19.97 -10.27 8.78
C LEU A 67 19.31 -9.79 10.09
N ALA A 68 19.26 -10.64 11.10
CA ALA A 68 18.50 -10.38 12.33
C ALA A 68 18.91 -9.10 13.08
N ILE A 69 20.17 -8.67 13.00
CA ILE A 69 20.68 -7.44 13.63
C ILE A 69 20.38 -6.19 12.80
N ALA A 70 20.00 -6.32 11.51
CA ALA A 70 19.68 -5.19 10.65
C ALA A 70 18.24 -4.75 10.91
N PRO A 71 17.99 -3.50 11.33
CA PRO A 71 16.64 -3.05 11.62
C PRO A 71 15.78 -3.03 10.34
N PRO A 72 14.51 -3.45 10.41
CA PRO A 72 13.57 -3.24 9.32
C PRO A 72 13.39 -1.74 9.06
N PHE A 73 13.33 -1.33 7.80
CA PHE A 73 13.24 0.10 7.46
C PHE A 73 11.98 0.77 8.00
N ARG A 74 10.87 0.02 8.12
CA ARG A 74 9.63 0.53 8.73
C ARG A 74 9.74 0.96 10.18
N THR A 75 10.77 0.53 10.91
CA THR A 75 10.97 0.85 12.34
C THR A 75 12.04 1.91 12.58
N LEU A 76 12.69 2.43 11.53
CA LEU A 76 13.76 3.41 11.69
C LEU A 76 13.25 4.71 12.33
N HIS A 77 12.07 5.17 11.91
CA HIS A 77 11.44 6.39 12.44
C HIS A 77 11.14 6.34 13.94
N GLU A 78 11.05 5.15 14.54
CA GLU A 78 10.87 4.98 15.99
C GLU A 78 12.12 5.34 16.78
N ARG A 79 13.28 5.39 16.15
CA ARG A 79 14.58 5.66 16.77
C ARG A 79 15.06 7.08 16.52
N TYR A 80 14.80 7.60 15.35
CA TYR A 80 15.21 8.96 14.91
C TYR A 80 14.44 9.36 13.64
N PRO A 81 14.29 10.67 13.38
CA PRO A 81 13.73 11.13 12.11
C PRO A 81 14.55 10.58 10.94
N VAL A 82 13.90 9.98 9.94
CA VAL A 82 14.63 9.38 8.81
C VAL A 82 15.41 10.41 7.99
N GLU A 83 15.00 11.68 8.05
CA GLU A 83 15.74 12.80 7.46
C GLU A 83 17.16 12.95 7.98
N SER A 84 17.41 12.54 9.22
CA SER A 84 18.74 12.55 9.83
C SER A 84 19.74 11.61 9.13
N LEU A 85 19.24 10.72 8.27
CA LEU A 85 20.10 9.86 7.46
C LEU A 85 20.66 10.54 6.20
N GLN A 86 20.18 11.74 5.84
CA GLN A 86 20.56 12.41 4.59
C GLN A 86 22.06 12.66 4.48
N GLU A 87 22.63 13.29 5.50
CA GLU A 87 24.06 13.57 5.57
C GLU A 87 24.89 12.29 5.51
N SER A 88 24.47 11.35 6.27
CA SER A 88 25.09 10.04 6.38
C SER A 88 25.12 9.26 5.07
N LEU A 89 24.03 9.27 4.33
CA LEU A 89 23.93 8.62 3.03
C LEU A 89 24.76 9.37 1.96
N ALA A 90 24.91 10.70 2.10
CA ALA A 90 25.68 11.51 1.17
C ALA A 90 27.20 11.40 1.43
N GLU A 91 27.63 11.38 2.67
CA GLU A 91 29.05 11.41 3.03
C GLU A 91 29.69 10.02 3.13
N GLY A 92 28.87 9.00 3.26
CA GLY A 92 29.33 7.63 3.50
C GLY A 92 29.48 7.36 4.99
N ILE A 93 28.48 6.75 5.61
CA ILE A 93 28.59 6.38 7.01
C ILE A 93 29.29 5.04 7.15
N VAL A 94 30.25 5.05 8.05
CA VAL A 94 30.60 3.87 8.83
C VAL A 94 29.54 3.72 9.92
N THR A 95 28.42 3.10 9.62
CA THR A 95 27.35 2.86 10.60
C THR A 95 27.83 1.94 11.69
N GLY A 96 27.20 1.99 12.85
CA GLY A 96 27.61 1.30 14.07
C GLY A 96 27.64 -0.24 14.02
N HIS A 97 27.47 -0.87 12.83
CA HIS A 97 27.70 -2.31 12.66
C HIS A 97 28.67 -2.60 11.51
N PRO A 98 29.73 -3.38 11.79
CA PRO A 98 30.89 -3.55 10.88
C PRO A 98 30.57 -4.22 9.53
N THR A 99 29.40 -4.83 9.42
CA THR A 99 29.00 -5.59 8.22
C THR A 99 28.16 -4.78 7.23
N MET A 100 27.77 -3.55 7.56
CA MET A 100 27.05 -2.69 6.63
C MET A 100 28.04 -2.04 5.67
N PRO A 101 27.88 -2.21 4.34
CA PRO A 101 28.72 -1.52 3.37
C PRO A 101 28.58 -0.01 3.48
N GLU A 102 29.67 0.72 3.27
CA GLU A 102 29.63 2.15 3.11
C GLU A 102 28.99 2.52 1.78
N PHE A 103 27.99 3.39 1.82
CA PHE A 103 27.32 3.93 0.64
C PHE A 103 27.54 5.44 0.58
N ARG A 104 27.91 5.93 -0.60
CA ARG A 104 27.91 7.36 -0.93
C ARG A 104 26.92 7.59 -2.06
N LEU A 105 25.82 8.23 -1.73
CA LEU A 105 24.74 8.49 -2.67
C LEU A 105 24.85 9.93 -3.20
N ASP A 106 24.48 10.14 -4.44
CA ASP A 106 24.27 11.48 -4.93
C ASP A 106 23.03 12.12 -4.28
N PRO A 107 22.89 13.46 -4.31
CA PRO A 107 21.77 14.15 -3.65
C PRO A 107 20.39 13.71 -4.13
N GLY A 108 20.25 13.33 -5.40
CA GLY A 108 18.99 12.79 -5.96
C GLY A 108 18.65 11.43 -5.37
N GLN A 109 19.62 10.55 -5.29
CA GLN A 109 19.46 9.23 -4.67
C GLN A 109 19.14 9.34 -3.17
N VAL A 110 19.79 10.26 -2.46
CA VAL A 110 19.47 10.54 -1.06
C VAL A 110 18.02 10.97 -0.92
N ALA A 111 17.58 11.95 -1.71
CA ALA A 111 16.19 12.43 -1.67
C ALA A 111 15.18 11.29 -1.96
N ASP A 112 15.46 10.44 -2.93
CA ASP A 112 14.61 9.32 -3.31
C ASP A 112 14.53 8.26 -2.20
N VAL A 113 15.66 7.91 -1.58
CA VAL A 113 15.70 6.95 -0.45
C VAL A 113 14.94 7.51 0.75
N ILE A 114 15.16 8.76 1.12
CA ILE A 114 14.42 9.39 2.23
C ILE A 114 12.92 9.44 1.94
N ALA A 115 12.51 9.80 0.72
CA ALA A 115 11.09 9.79 0.33
C ALA A 115 10.47 8.39 0.47
N TYR A 116 11.21 7.34 0.15
CA TYR A 116 10.75 5.97 0.35
C TYR A 116 10.64 5.61 1.84
N LEU A 117 11.68 5.89 2.64
CA LEU A 117 11.66 5.62 4.08
C LEU A 117 10.46 6.31 4.76
N LYS A 118 10.20 7.57 4.45
CA LYS A 118 9.01 8.30 4.95
C LYS A 118 7.70 7.64 4.55
N SER A 119 7.64 7.02 3.40
CA SER A 119 6.44 6.28 2.99
C SER A 119 6.15 5.06 3.86
N LEU A 120 7.14 4.54 4.58
CA LEU A 120 7.01 3.38 5.47
C LEU A 120 6.53 3.75 6.90
N GLU A 121 6.56 5.01 7.27
CA GLU A 121 6.19 5.52 8.62
C GLU A 121 4.69 5.42 8.93
N ARG A 122 3.85 4.98 7.98
CA ARG A 122 2.38 4.90 8.08
C ARG A 122 1.87 3.50 8.32
#